data_608964fd122ed53b80fa1bb7099519f8
#
_entry.id   608964fd122ed53b80fa1bb7099519f8
#
_cell.length_a   1.000
_cell.length_b   1.000
_cell.length_c   1.000
_cell.angle_alpha   90.00
_cell.angle_beta   90.00
_cell.angle_gamma   90.00
#
_symmetry.space_group_name_H-M   'P 1'
#
loop_
_entity.id
_entity.type
_entity.pdbx_description
1 polymer ?
#
loop_
_entity_poly.entity_id
_entity_poly.type
_entity_poly.pdbx_seq_one_letter_code
_entity_poly.pdbx_strand_id
1 'polypeptide(L)'
;MQYNKVHGFYIEVTQSQADKVPLDYQRRQTLKNAERFITPELKAFEDKALSAQDRALAREKLLFDQLIDFLQSHIAVLGALARALSSLDALAALAERAATLGWTRPDFSPHPCIEIEKGRHPVVEARLMETSGAAFIPNDCRFDANRRMMIVTGPNMGGKSTFMRQVALIVLLAAMGSYVPAASCRLGPIDAIHTRIGAADDLANAQSTFMLEMTEAAAIVHSATEHSLVLMDEIGRGTSTFDGLALAGAIASHLHDKNKSFTLFATHYFELTALPEKHPRALNVHVGVAESGDDIIFLHELQHGPASRSYGVQVARLAGMPHSLIRQARATLESLEAQQRHADDQIDLFAQVGAPGGIDLDELAANAMAKGGAVLADAQGETLTPAEAQTLSLLASIDPDTLTPREALDALYKLKSVISS
;
A
#
# COMPACT_ATOMS: atom_id res chain seq x y z
N MET A 1 56.34 -14.49 -41.10
CA MET A 1 55.62 -15.64 -40.51
C MET A 1 54.27 -15.13 -40.04
N GLN A 2 53.20 -15.86 -40.34
CA GLN A 2 51.81 -15.48 -40.00
C GLN A 2 51.08 -16.73 -39.52
N TYR A 3 49.91 -16.50 -38.87
CA TYR A 3 49.03 -17.56 -38.37
C TYR A 3 47.63 -17.38 -38.94
N ASN A 4 47.00 -18.48 -39.32
CA ASN A 4 45.59 -18.52 -39.73
C ASN A 4 44.93 -19.74 -39.09
N LYS A 5 43.70 -19.55 -38.60
CA LYS A 5 42.94 -20.61 -37.90
C LYS A 5 42.70 -21.89 -38.75
N VAL A 6 42.69 -21.78 -40.10
CA VAL A 6 42.48 -22.90 -41.01
C VAL A 6 43.77 -23.60 -41.40
N HIS A 7 44.85 -22.80 -41.58
CA HIS A 7 46.10 -23.30 -42.12
C HIS A 7 47.26 -23.29 -41.11
N GLY A 8 47.06 -22.85 -39.86
CA GLY A 8 48.08 -22.79 -38.84
C GLY A 8 49.17 -21.72 -39.13
N PHE A 9 50.39 -21.99 -38.66
CA PHE A 9 51.53 -21.12 -38.91
C PHE A 9 52.10 -21.34 -40.32
N TYR A 10 52.46 -20.25 -40.98
CA TYR A 10 53.07 -20.31 -42.32
C TYR A 10 54.01 -19.11 -42.56
N ILE A 11 54.91 -19.31 -43.53
CA ILE A 11 55.79 -18.29 -44.06
C ILE A 11 55.19 -17.90 -45.42
N GLU A 12 54.80 -16.64 -45.60
CA GLU A 12 54.27 -16.15 -46.88
C GLU A 12 55.40 -15.52 -47.66
N VAL A 13 55.62 -15.96 -48.90
CA VAL A 13 56.61 -15.52 -49.85
C VAL A 13 55.94 -15.03 -51.12
N THR A 14 56.31 -13.85 -51.66
CA THR A 14 55.73 -13.36 -52.89
C THR A 14 56.09 -14.26 -54.07
N GLN A 15 55.25 -14.37 -55.08
CA GLN A 15 55.42 -15.26 -56.20
C GLN A 15 56.75 -14.98 -57.00
N SER A 16 57.22 -13.75 -57.03
CA SER A 16 58.47 -13.36 -57.62
C SER A 16 59.74 -13.90 -56.91
N GLN A 17 59.60 -14.38 -55.68
CA GLN A 17 60.69 -14.94 -54.89
C GLN A 17 60.46 -16.44 -54.52
N ALA A 18 59.42 -17.04 -55.03
CA ALA A 18 59.07 -18.42 -54.72
C ALA A 18 60.15 -19.44 -55.20
N ASP A 19 60.84 -19.16 -56.28
CA ASP A 19 61.92 -20.01 -56.83
C ASP A 19 63.21 -19.88 -56.01
N LYS A 20 63.29 -18.94 -55.07
CA LYS A 20 64.56 -18.69 -54.28
C LYS A 20 64.40 -19.27 -52.85
N VAL A 21 63.29 -19.92 -52.53
CA VAL A 21 63.10 -20.49 -51.19
C VAL A 21 64.06 -21.67 -50.98
N PRO A 22 64.57 -21.90 -49.74
CA PRO A 22 65.33 -23.08 -49.36
C PRO A 22 64.61 -24.37 -49.60
N LEU A 23 65.41 -25.47 -49.82
CA LEU A 23 64.81 -26.80 -50.11
C LEU A 23 64.02 -27.41 -48.98
N ASP A 24 64.15 -26.96 -47.76
CA ASP A 24 63.42 -27.39 -46.55
C ASP A 24 62.05 -26.74 -46.40
N TYR A 25 61.74 -25.75 -47.28
CA TYR A 25 60.42 -25.10 -47.32
C TYR A 25 59.42 -25.98 -48.05
N GLN A 26 58.47 -26.50 -47.34
CA GLN A 26 57.38 -27.32 -47.93
C GLN A 26 56.20 -26.38 -48.29
N ARG A 27 55.76 -26.43 -49.56
CA ARG A 27 54.63 -25.64 -50.02
C ARG A 27 53.33 -26.12 -49.36
N ARG A 28 52.61 -25.21 -48.70
CA ARG A 28 51.35 -25.50 -47.99
C ARG A 28 50.15 -24.98 -48.79
N GLN A 29 50.26 -23.82 -49.44
CA GLN A 29 49.19 -23.20 -50.21
C GLN A 29 49.77 -22.25 -51.27
N THR A 30 49.17 -22.27 -52.49
CA THR A 30 49.42 -21.31 -53.52
C THR A 30 48.31 -20.27 -53.59
N LEU A 31 48.63 -18.99 -53.54
CA LEU A 31 47.73 -17.85 -53.70
C LEU A 31 48.05 -17.13 -55.02
N LYS A 32 47.16 -16.20 -55.43
CA LYS A 32 47.31 -15.49 -56.72
C LYS A 32 48.64 -14.70 -56.82
N ASN A 33 49.12 -14.14 -55.70
CA ASN A 33 50.31 -13.29 -55.68
C ASN A 33 51.38 -13.73 -54.67
N ALA A 34 51.21 -14.83 -53.98
CA ALA A 34 52.12 -15.34 -52.96
C ALA A 34 51.97 -16.84 -52.80
N GLU A 35 52.99 -17.46 -52.24
CA GLU A 35 53.00 -18.88 -51.85
C GLU A 35 53.23 -18.99 -50.34
N ARG A 36 52.57 -19.93 -49.70
CA ARG A 36 52.69 -20.18 -48.25
C ARG A 36 53.47 -21.47 -48.05
N PHE A 37 54.48 -21.36 -47.25
CA PHE A 37 55.41 -22.46 -46.93
C PHE A 37 55.37 -22.80 -45.43
N ILE A 38 55.68 -24.01 -45.10
CA ILE A 38 55.96 -24.46 -43.73
C ILE A 38 57.34 -25.12 -43.73
N THR A 39 58.10 -24.93 -42.67
CA THR A 39 59.34 -25.64 -42.45
C THR A 39 59.12 -26.75 -41.43
N PRO A 40 59.97 -27.81 -41.40
CA PRO A 40 59.88 -28.86 -40.37
C PRO A 40 59.96 -28.30 -38.96
N GLU A 41 60.74 -27.25 -38.73
CA GLU A 41 60.88 -26.56 -37.45
C GLU A 41 59.63 -25.81 -37.09
N LEU A 42 59.01 -25.09 -38.06
CA LEU A 42 57.77 -24.36 -37.83
C LEU A 42 56.60 -25.32 -37.55
N LYS A 43 56.60 -26.47 -38.23
CA LYS A 43 55.60 -27.52 -37.95
C LYS A 43 55.78 -28.12 -36.55
N ALA A 44 56.99 -28.44 -36.16
CA ALA A 44 57.27 -28.91 -34.80
C ALA A 44 56.93 -27.88 -33.74
N PHE A 45 57.15 -26.59 -34.03
CA PHE A 45 56.72 -25.52 -33.14
C PHE A 45 55.19 -25.40 -33.08
N GLU A 46 54.48 -25.49 -34.20
CA GLU A 46 52.98 -25.51 -34.28
C GLU A 46 52.39 -26.61 -33.42
N ASP A 47 52.88 -27.84 -33.61
CA ASP A 47 52.44 -29.02 -32.87
C ASP A 47 52.70 -28.85 -31.37
N LYS A 48 53.85 -28.29 -31.00
CA LYS A 48 54.21 -28.01 -29.62
C LYS A 48 53.34 -26.90 -29.02
N ALA A 49 53.07 -25.85 -29.77
CA ALA A 49 52.23 -24.72 -29.30
C ALA A 49 50.76 -25.14 -29.10
N LEU A 50 50.18 -25.86 -30.09
CA LEU A 50 48.81 -26.36 -29.99
C LEU A 50 48.68 -27.36 -28.87
N SER A 51 49.60 -28.35 -28.79
CA SER A 51 49.59 -29.33 -27.70
C SER A 51 49.80 -28.70 -26.30
N ALA A 52 50.53 -27.58 -26.22
CA ALA A 52 50.69 -26.85 -24.96
C ALA A 52 49.39 -26.12 -24.56
N GLN A 53 48.67 -25.55 -25.53
CA GLN A 53 47.38 -24.93 -25.29
C GLN A 53 46.33 -25.95 -24.82
N ASP A 54 46.23 -27.08 -25.51
CA ASP A 54 45.30 -28.16 -25.12
C ASP A 54 45.61 -28.70 -23.73
N ARG A 55 46.89 -28.91 -23.42
CA ARG A 55 47.33 -29.32 -22.07
C ARG A 55 47.06 -28.29 -21.02
N ALA A 56 47.20 -27.00 -21.32
CA ALA A 56 46.88 -25.91 -20.40
C ALA A 56 45.40 -25.87 -20.08
N LEU A 57 44.52 -25.97 -21.11
CA LEU A 57 43.09 -26.04 -20.94
C LEU A 57 42.60 -27.27 -20.15
N ALA A 58 43.18 -28.43 -20.48
CA ALA A 58 42.89 -29.68 -19.75
C ALA A 58 43.34 -29.57 -18.28
N ARG A 59 44.49 -28.96 -18.01
CA ARG A 59 44.97 -28.73 -16.64
C ARG A 59 44.10 -27.76 -15.88
N GLU A 60 43.71 -26.65 -16.50
CA GLU A 60 42.81 -25.66 -15.95
C GLU A 60 41.48 -26.28 -15.56
N LYS A 61 40.87 -27.07 -16.46
CA LYS A 61 39.61 -27.79 -16.18
C LYS A 61 39.79 -28.77 -15.01
N LEU A 62 40.85 -29.54 -14.98
CA LEU A 62 41.11 -30.47 -13.90
C LEU A 62 41.24 -29.75 -12.55
N LEU A 63 41.95 -28.63 -12.49
CA LEU A 63 42.10 -27.84 -11.28
C LEU A 63 40.77 -27.21 -10.83
N PHE A 64 39.99 -26.75 -11.79
CA PHE A 64 38.65 -26.24 -11.51
C PHE A 64 37.74 -27.35 -10.93
N ASP A 65 37.68 -28.50 -11.54
CA ASP A 65 36.88 -29.64 -11.05
C ASP A 65 37.32 -30.02 -9.62
N GLN A 66 38.65 -30.14 -9.39
CA GLN A 66 39.20 -30.40 -8.06
C GLN A 66 38.82 -29.34 -7.02
N LEU A 67 38.82 -28.06 -7.40
CA LEU A 67 38.38 -26.96 -6.54
C LEU A 67 36.90 -27.09 -6.19
N ILE A 68 36.06 -27.40 -7.18
CA ILE A 68 34.60 -27.60 -6.94
C ILE A 68 34.38 -28.77 -5.98
N ASP A 69 35.04 -29.91 -6.22
CA ASP A 69 34.95 -31.11 -5.34
C ASP A 69 35.39 -30.79 -3.90
N PHE A 70 36.47 -30.02 -3.76
CA PHE A 70 36.95 -29.56 -2.45
C PHE A 70 35.91 -28.68 -1.78
N LEU A 71 35.36 -27.69 -2.49
CA LEU A 71 34.35 -26.79 -1.94
C LEU A 71 33.05 -27.50 -1.56
N GLN A 72 32.64 -28.55 -2.30
CA GLN A 72 31.44 -29.33 -1.97
C GLN A 72 31.52 -29.91 -0.55
N SER A 73 32.67 -30.37 -0.13
CA SER A 73 32.86 -30.93 1.21
C SER A 73 32.69 -29.90 2.33
N HIS A 74 32.81 -28.59 1.98
CA HIS A 74 32.73 -27.49 2.92
C HIS A 74 31.44 -26.66 2.83
N ILE A 75 30.48 -27.01 1.93
CA ILE A 75 29.25 -26.25 1.70
C ILE A 75 28.45 -26.03 3.00
N ALA A 76 28.34 -27.06 3.83
CA ALA A 76 27.59 -26.96 5.10
C ALA A 76 28.21 -25.92 6.04
N VAL A 77 29.54 -25.89 6.15
CA VAL A 77 30.28 -24.95 7.00
C VAL A 77 30.21 -23.53 6.41
N LEU A 78 30.41 -23.39 5.10
CA LEU A 78 30.30 -22.10 4.40
C LEU A 78 28.90 -21.53 4.51
N GLY A 79 27.86 -22.38 4.37
CA GLY A 79 26.47 -21.98 4.57
C GLY A 79 26.17 -21.54 6.01
N ALA A 80 26.73 -22.21 7.01
CA ALA A 80 26.60 -21.79 8.40
C ALA A 80 27.29 -20.44 8.66
N LEU A 81 28.50 -20.26 8.11
CA LEU A 81 29.25 -19.00 8.21
C LEU A 81 28.50 -17.86 7.52
N ALA A 82 27.97 -18.09 6.31
CA ALA A 82 27.20 -17.08 5.59
C ALA A 82 25.96 -16.64 6.39
N ARG A 83 25.23 -17.56 6.99
CA ARG A 83 24.07 -17.22 7.87
C ARG A 83 24.50 -16.42 9.09
N ALA A 84 25.60 -16.82 9.75
CA ALA A 84 26.10 -16.10 10.90
C ALA A 84 26.52 -14.66 10.55
N LEU A 85 27.23 -14.48 9.44
CA LEU A 85 27.63 -13.15 8.95
C LEU A 85 26.42 -12.31 8.56
N SER A 86 25.43 -12.86 7.84
CA SER A 86 24.18 -12.18 7.52
C SER A 86 23.43 -11.70 8.77
N SER A 87 23.34 -12.56 9.79
CA SER A 87 22.69 -12.20 11.05
C SER A 87 23.45 -11.09 11.77
N LEU A 88 24.78 -11.18 11.81
CA LEU A 88 25.62 -10.17 12.43
C LEU A 88 25.52 -8.82 11.70
N ASP A 89 25.54 -8.83 10.38
CA ASP A 89 25.40 -7.63 9.54
C ASP A 89 24.06 -6.93 9.76
N ALA A 90 22.96 -7.70 9.75
CA ALA A 90 21.63 -7.17 10.04
C ALA A 90 21.53 -6.56 11.44
N LEU A 91 22.05 -7.24 12.47
CA LEU A 91 22.05 -6.74 13.84
C LEU A 91 22.94 -5.51 14.00
N ALA A 92 24.10 -5.48 13.35
CA ALA A 92 25.00 -4.33 13.35
C ALA A 92 24.35 -3.11 12.68
N ALA A 93 23.67 -3.30 11.54
CA ALA A 93 22.95 -2.23 10.87
C ALA A 93 21.81 -1.65 11.72
N LEU A 94 21.02 -2.52 12.39
CA LEU A 94 19.96 -2.07 13.28
C LEU A 94 20.50 -1.34 14.50
N ALA A 95 21.59 -1.83 15.10
CA ALA A 95 22.22 -1.20 16.25
C ALA A 95 22.83 0.18 15.90
N GLU A 96 23.50 0.27 14.74
CA GLU A 96 24.07 1.52 14.25
C GLU A 96 22.98 2.57 13.99
N ARG A 97 21.86 2.18 13.34
CA ARG A 97 20.71 3.08 13.14
C ARG A 97 20.09 3.51 14.47
N ALA A 98 19.91 2.60 15.41
CA ALA A 98 19.39 2.93 16.74
C ALA A 98 20.27 3.96 17.47
N ALA A 99 21.58 3.77 17.45
CA ALA A 99 22.53 4.67 18.11
C ALA A 99 22.61 6.05 17.42
N THR A 100 22.71 6.08 16.10
CA THR A 100 22.89 7.33 15.33
C THR A 100 21.62 8.17 15.23
N LEU A 101 20.44 7.54 15.22
CA LEU A 101 19.16 8.22 15.08
C LEU A 101 18.43 8.44 16.41
N GLY A 102 19.04 8.04 17.53
CA GLY A 102 18.47 8.18 18.86
C GLY A 102 17.11 7.47 19.00
N TRP A 103 17.05 6.23 18.51
CA TRP A 103 15.87 5.38 18.62
C TRP A 103 15.86 4.63 19.95
N THR A 104 14.68 4.28 20.44
CA THR A 104 14.50 3.61 21.73
C THR A 104 14.09 2.16 21.54
N ARG A 105 14.41 1.33 22.53
CA ARG A 105 13.98 -0.07 22.56
C ARG A 105 12.48 -0.13 22.81
N PRO A 106 11.68 -0.83 21.98
CA PRO A 106 10.27 -1.06 22.27
C PRO A 106 10.11 -2.12 23.36
N ASP A 107 9.08 -1.96 24.19
CA ASP A 107 8.61 -2.95 25.14
C ASP A 107 7.42 -3.72 24.55
N PHE A 108 7.33 -5.03 24.86
CA PHE A 108 6.23 -5.87 24.39
C PHE A 108 5.32 -6.28 25.54
N SER A 109 4.00 -6.15 25.31
CA SER A 109 2.94 -6.52 26.25
C SER A 109 2.22 -7.77 25.75
N PRO A 110 1.78 -8.67 26.65
CA PRO A 110 0.89 -9.77 26.26
C PRO A 110 -0.53 -9.30 25.92
N HIS A 111 -0.91 -8.08 26.34
CA HIS A 111 -2.24 -7.51 26.09
C HIS A 111 -2.21 -6.61 24.85
N PRO A 112 -3.26 -6.64 24.02
CA PRO A 112 -3.37 -5.80 22.82
C PRO A 112 -3.31 -4.31 23.18
N CYS A 113 -2.27 -3.62 22.73
CA CYS A 113 -2.08 -2.18 22.87
C CYS A 113 -1.10 -1.64 21.82
N ILE A 114 -1.18 -0.35 21.55
CA ILE A 114 -0.19 0.45 20.82
C ILE A 114 -0.03 1.74 21.63
N GLU A 115 1.07 1.87 22.34
CA GLU A 115 1.39 3.04 23.14
C GLU A 115 2.72 3.60 22.65
N ILE A 116 2.68 4.74 22.00
CA ILE A 116 3.83 5.43 21.41
C ILE A 116 3.86 6.85 21.97
N GLU A 117 4.93 7.23 22.61
CA GLU A 117 5.16 8.59 23.09
C GLU A 117 6.21 9.28 22.23
N LYS A 118 5.89 10.49 21.79
CA LYS A 118 6.75 11.32 20.92
C LYS A 118 7.29 10.53 19.73
N GLY A 119 6.39 9.81 19.07
CA GLY A 119 6.71 9.09 17.84
C GLY A 119 7.14 10.05 16.73
N ARG A 120 8.09 9.63 15.90
CA ARG A 120 8.62 10.39 14.76
C ARG A 120 8.54 9.56 13.49
N HIS A 121 8.33 10.22 12.36
CA HIS A 121 8.33 9.54 11.07
C HIS A 121 9.77 9.44 10.54
N PRO A 122 10.40 8.26 10.48
CA PRO A 122 11.85 8.15 10.24
C PRO A 122 12.30 8.76 8.91
N VAL A 123 11.50 8.60 7.86
CA VAL A 123 11.84 9.12 6.51
C VAL A 123 11.63 10.63 6.43
N VAL A 124 10.52 11.14 6.99
CA VAL A 124 10.23 12.58 6.95
C VAL A 124 11.20 13.34 7.85
N GLU A 125 11.52 12.81 9.04
CA GLU A 125 12.52 13.37 9.94
C GLU A 125 13.89 13.50 9.26
N ALA A 126 14.37 12.42 8.64
CA ALA A 126 15.64 12.42 7.90
C ALA A 126 15.64 13.49 6.78
N ARG A 127 14.54 13.55 6.00
CA ARG A 127 14.43 14.52 4.91
C ARG A 127 14.38 15.97 5.40
N LEU A 128 13.69 16.25 6.50
CA LEU A 128 13.66 17.60 7.11
C LEU A 128 15.06 18.02 7.57
N MET A 129 15.81 17.13 8.20
CA MET A 129 17.18 17.38 8.62
C MET A 129 18.09 17.71 7.43
N GLU A 130 17.97 16.96 6.33
CA GLU A 130 18.79 17.17 5.12
C GLU A 130 18.44 18.46 4.36
N THR A 131 17.17 18.83 4.29
CA THR A 131 16.71 19.93 3.43
C THR A 131 16.62 21.28 4.13
N SER A 132 16.13 21.31 5.36
CA SER A 132 15.85 22.55 6.09
C SER A 132 16.53 22.65 7.46
N GLY A 133 17.09 21.54 7.97
CA GLY A 133 17.58 21.48 9.34
C GLY A 133 16.48 21.60 10.41
N ALA A 134 15.19 21.57 10.00
CA ALA A 134 14.06 21.69 10.92
C ALA A 134 13.84 20.39 11.69
N ALA A 135 13.50 20.51 12.97
CA ALA A 135 13.13 19.38 13.78
C ALA A 135 11.74 18.84 13.39
N PHE A 136 11.60 17.51 13.37
CA PHE A 136 10.30 16.86 13.21
C PHE A 136 9.46 17.07 14.47
N ILE A 137 8.16 17.39 14.31
CA ILE A 137 7.21 17.52 15.42
C ILE A 137 6.69 16.13 15.79
N PRO A 138 7.07 15.58 16.97
CA PRO A 138 6.68 14.25 17.37
C PRO A 138 5.22 14.19 17.83
N ASN A 139 4.57 13.04 17.65
CA ASN A 139 3.18 12.84 18.05
C ASN A 139 3.00 11.53 18.83
N ASP A 140 2.08 11.56 19.79
CA ASP A 140 1.70 10.40 20.58
C ASP A 140 0.62 9.59 19.89
N CYS A 141 0.65 8.26 20.11
CA CYS A 141 -0.45 7.37 19.69
C CYS A 141 -0.74 6.39 20.83
N ARG A 142 -2.00 6.32 21.25
CA ARG A 142 -2.39 5.42 22.32
C ARG A 142 -3.65 4.66 22.00
N PHE A 143 -3.51 3.35 21.76
CA PHE A 143 -4.59 2.39 21.68
C PHE A 143 -4.48 1.39 22.84
N ASP A 144 -5.63 1.06 23.41
CA ASP A 144 -5.77 0.09 24.50
C ASP A 144 -7.13 -0.64 24.39
N ALA A 145 -7.55 -1.32 25.43
CA ALA A 145 -8.84 -2.02 25.47
C ALA A 145 -10.06 -1.06 25.29
N ASN A 146 -9.90 0.21 25.72
CA ASN A 146 -10.97 1.21 25.72
C ASN A 146 -10.86 2.21 24.56
N ARG A 147 -9.77 2.16 23.79
CA ARG A 147 -9.50 3.05 22.64
C ARG A 147 -9.04 2.20 21.49
N ARG A 148 -9.93 1.95 20.55
CA ARG A 148 -9.65 1.08 19.39
C ARG A 148 -9.64 1.84 18.08
N MET A 149 -10.25 3.03 18.03
CA MET A 149 -10.35 3.83 16.83
C MET A 149 -10.06 5.30 17.10
N MET A 150 -9.28 5.92 16.23
CA MET A 150 -9.08 7.37 16.19
C MET A 150 -9.61 7.92 14.88
N ILE A 151 -10.59 8.81 14.96
CA ILE A 151 -11.05 9.62 13.82
C ILE A 151 -10.13 10.84 13.74
N VAL A 152 -9.34 10.90 12.68
CA VAL A 152 -8.30 11.93 12.49
C VAL A 152 -8.79 12.98 11.51
N THR A 153 -9.03 14.19 11.99
CA THR A 153 -9.51 15.31 11.18
C THR A 153 -8.45 16.43 11.04
N GLY A 154 -8.74 17.42 10.21
CA GLY A 154 -7.85 18.54 9.96
C GLY A 154 -7.45 18.70 8.50
N PRO A 155 -6.68 19.76 8.16
CA PRO A 155 -6.30 20.06 6.78
C PRO A 155 -5.37 19.02 6.17
N ASN A 156 -5.42 18.87 4.84
CA ASN A 156 -4.60 17.85 4.14
C ASN A 156 -3.10 18.05 4.31
N MET A 157 -2.64 19.31 4.38
CA MET A 157 -1.22 19.62 4.61
C MET A 157 -0.82 19.56 6.10
N GLY A 158 -1.76 19.30 7.00
CA GLY A 158 -1.52 19.26 8.45
C GLY A 158 -0.69 18.07 8.93
N GLY A 159 -0.57 16.99 8.14
CA GLY A 159 0.24 15.82 8.48
C GLY A 159 -0.55 14.57 8.92
N LYS A 160 -1.88 14.50 8.67
CA LYS A 160 -2.71 13.31 8.99
C LYS A 160 -2.09 12.01 8.49
N SER A 161 -1.85 11.93 7.18
CA SER A 161 -1.28 10.73 6.54
C SER A 161 0.15 10.45 7.02
N THR A 162 0.94 11.49 7.33
CA THR A 162 2.29 11.35 7.91
C THR A 162 2.22 10.71 9.29
N PHE A 163 1.30 11.15 10.15
CA PHE A 163 1.07 10.55 11.46
C PHE A 163 0.65 9.09 11.36
N MET A 164 -0.29 8.77 10.49
CA MET A 164 -0.74 7.38 10.32
C MET A 164 0.40 6.47 9.88
N ARG A 165 1.17 6.90 8.87
CA ARG A 165 2.36 6.16 8.39
C ARG A 165 3.44 6.04 9.46
N GLN A 166 3.65 7.08 10.28
CA GLN A 166 4.55 7.05 11.42
C GLN A 166 4.22 5.90 12.37
N VAL A 167 2.94 5.78 12.77
CA VAL A 167 2.49 4.70 13.66
C VAL A 167 2.73 3.33 13.04
N ALA A 168 2.35 3.15 11.77
CA ALA A 168 2.56 1.88 11.06
C ALA A 168 4.05 1.51 10.95
N LEU A 169 4.92 2.48 10.63
CA LEU A 169 6.37 2.24 10.53
C LEU A 169 6.99 1.90 11.88
N ILE A 170 6.56 2.54 12.98
CA ILE A 170 7.03 2.22 14.32
C ILE A 170 6.64 0.78 14.69
N VAL A 171 5.40 0.38 14.45
CA VAL A 171 4.93 -1.00 14.67
C VAL A 171 5.71 -1.99 13.82
N LEU A 172 5.93 -1.70 12.54
CA LEU A 172 6.69 -2.55 11.62
C LEU A 172 8.15 -2.72 12.08
N LEU A 173 8.82 -1.61 12.42
CA LEU A 173 10.21 -1.63 12.91
C LEU A 173 10.33 -2.47 14.18
N ALA A 174 9.42 -2.28 15.14
CA ALA A 174 9.39 -3.07 16.36
C ALA A 174 9.20 -4.58 16.07
N ALA A 175 8.28 -4.93 15.16
CA ALA A 175 8.04 -6.32 14.75
C ALA A 175 9.26 -6.96 14.08
N MET A 176 10.10 -6.17 13.39
CA MET A 176 11.37 -6.61 12.81
C MET A 176 12.49 -6.81 13.86
N GLY A 177 12.27 -6.45 15.12
CA GLY A 177 13.29 -6.49 16.16
C GLY A 177 14.20 -5.26 16.20
N SER A 178 13.83 -4.18 15.51
CA SER A 178 14.54 -2.90 15.55
C SER A 178 14.15 -2.06 16.75
N TYR A 179 15.00 -1.11 17.12
CA TYR A 179 14.62 0.05 17.91
C TYR A 179 13.73 0.96 17.06
N VAL A 180 12.98 1.85 17.72
CA VAL A 180 11.94 2.66 17.07
C VAL A 180 12.13 4.16 17.30
N PRO A 181 11.73 5.01 16.36
CA PRO A 181 11.82 6.47 16.48
C PRO A 181 10.73 7.03 17.40
N ALA A 182 10.86 6.82 18.68
CA ALA A 182 9.94 7.30 19.72
C ALA A 182 10.70 7.58 21.02
N ALA A 183 10.10 8.33 21.95
CA ALA A 183 10.65 8.48 23.30
C ALA A 183 10.39 7.23 24.15
N SER A 184 9.19 6.63 24.00
CA SER A 184 8.84 5.32 24.52
C SER A 184 7.89 4.61 23.55
N CYS A 185 7.93 3.27 23.54
CA CYS A 185 7.03 2.47 22.71
C CYS A 185 6.72 1.17 23.43
N ARG A 186 5.42 0.86 23.58
CA ARG A 186 4.92 -0.40 24.12
C ARG A 186 3.87 -0.96 23.19
N LEU A 187 4.08 -2.20 22.74
CA LEU A 187 3.21 -2.86 21.77
C LEU A 187 2.70 -4.19 22.29
N GLY A 188 1.42 -4.44 22.11
CA GLY A 188 0.82 -5.76 22.23
C GLY A 188 1.01 -6.59 20.96
N PRO A 189 0.42 -7.80 20.90
CA PRO A 189 0.44 -8.61 19.70
C PRO A 189 -0.32 -7.91 18.56
N ILE A 190 0.39 -7.66 17.46
CA ILE A 190 -0.17 -7.14 16.19
C ILE A 190 0.07 -8.19 15.12
N ASP A 191 -0.99 -8.65 14.48
CA ASP A 191 -0.94 -9.72 13.47
C ASP A 191 -0.75 -9.20 12.04
N ALA A 192 -1.30 -8.03 11.74
CA ALA A 192 -1.20 -7.43 10.42
C ALA A 192 -1.30 -5.89 10.47
N ILE A 193 -0.74 -5.25 9.46
CA ILE A 193 -0.92 -3.82 9.18
C ILE A 193 -1.64 -3.70 7.84
N HIS A 194 -2.86 -3.19 7.86
CA HIS A 194 -3.66 -2.94 6.68
C HIS A 194 -3.68 -1.44 6.37
N THR A 195 -3.42 -1.09 5.13
CA THR A 195 -3.36 0.33 4.75
C THR A 195 -4.19 0.61 3.50
N ARG A 196 -5.01 1.64 3.58
CA ARG A 196 -5.61 2.31 2.43
C ARG A 196 -5.22 3.79 2.52
N ILE A 197 -4.06 4.14 1.98
CA ILE A 197 -3.45 5.47 2.03
C ILE A 197 -3.05 5.90 0.62
N GLY A 198 -3.69 6.96 0.11
CA GLY A 198 -3.42 7.54 -1.21
C GLY A 198 -4.07 6.77 -2.36
N ALA A 199 -4.41 7.48 -3.43
CA ALA A 199 -4.80 6.88 -4.69
C ALA A 199 -3.56 6.81 -5.61
N ALA A 200 -3.16 5.61 -6.00
CA ALA A 200 -2.37 5.43 -7.21
C ALA A 200 -3.36 5.23 -8.35
N ASP A 201 -3.32 6.10 -9.36
CA ASP A 201 -4.04 5.86 -10.61
C ASP A 201 -3.46 4.61 -11.27
N ASP A 202 -4.16 3.51 -11.21
CA ASP A 202 -3.81 2.32 -11.98
C ASP A 202 -4.33 2.46 -13.41
N LEU A 203 -3.65 3.29 -14.18
CA LEU A 203 -3.93 3.53 -15.61
C LEU A 203 -3.76 2.25 -16.45
N ALA A 204 -3.04 1.24 -15.93
CA ALA A 204 -2.76 0.00 -16.66
C ALA A 204 -3.98 -0.93 -16.73
N ASN A 205 -4.85 -0.93 -15.71
CA ASN A 205 -6.01 -1.82 -15.64
C ASN A 205 -7.36 -1.14 -15.96
N ALA A 206 -7.35 0.14 -16.38
CA ALA A 206 -8.56 0.91 -16.71
C ALA A 206 -9.66 0.89 -15.61
N GLN A 207 -9.29 0.60 -14.36
CA GLN A 207 -10.21 0.63 -13.23
C GLN A 207 -10.39 2.08 -12.74
N SER A 208 -11.62 2.42 -12.39
CA SER A 208 -11.91 3.67 -11.70
C SER A 208 -11.15 3.70 -10.36
N THR A 209 -10.55 4.84 -10.01
CA THR A 209 -9.90 5.07 -8.71
C THR A 209 -10.81 4.70 -7.54
N PHE A 210 -12.11 4.95 -7.69
CA PHE A 210 -13.11 4.58 -6.69
C PHE A 210 -13.29 3.05 -6.57
N MET A 211 -13.30 2.31 -7.69
CA MET A 211 -13.41 0.84 -7.66
C MET A 211 -12.18 0.21 -6.99
N LEU A 212 -10.98 0.71 -7.26
CA LEU A 212 -9.76 0.26 -6.59
C LEU A 212 -9.84 0.54 -5.08
N GLU A 213 -10.27 1.75 -4.72
CA GLU A 213 -10.47 2.15 -3.32
C GLU A 213 -11.43 1.20 -2.58
N MET A 214 -12.57 0.87 -3.19
CA MET A 214 -13.54 -0.04 -2.59
C MET A 214 -13.03 -1.48 -2.53
N THR A 215 -12.27 -1.94 -3.51
CA THR A 215 -11.68 -3.28 -3.50
C THR A 215 -10.65 -3.42 -2.37
N GLU A 216 -9.79 -2.42 -2.17
CA GLU A 216 -8.83 -2.40 -1.07
C GLU A 216 -9.54 -2.33 0.30
N ALA A 217 -10.56 -1.47 0.41
CA ALA A 217 -11.36 -1.37 1.63
C ALA A 217 -12.09 -2.69 1.97
N ALA A 218 -12.67 -3.35 0.96
CA ALA A 218 -13.32 -4.65 1.13
C ALA A 218 -12.33 -5.71 1.62
N ALA A 219 -11.14 -5.79 1.01
CA ALA A 219 -10.09 -6.71 1.45
C ALA A 219 -9.70 -6.47 2.93
N ILE A 220 -9.60 -5.21 3.36
CA ILE A 220 -9.29 -4.85 4.75
C ILE A 220 -10.43 -5.28 5.69
N VAL A 221 -11.67 -4.93 5.36
CA VAL A 221 -12.86 -5.26 6.16
C VAL A 221 -13.01 -6.77 6.35
N HIS A 222 -12.70 -7.57 5.33
CA HIS A 222 -12.77 -9.03 5.40
C HIS A 222 -11.61 -9.69 6.16
N SER A 223 -10.42 -9.09 6.16
CA SER A 223 -9.20 -9.71 6.70
C SER A 223 -8.75 -9.18 8.05
N ALA A 224 -9.13 -7.95 8.42
CA ALA A 224 -8.69 -7.34 9.68
C ALA A 224 -9.29 -8.06 10.89
N THR A 225 -8.46 -8.27 11.92
CA THR A 225 -8.81 -8.87 13.20
C THR A 225 -8.75 -7.86 14.34
N GLU A 226 -9.08 -8.24 15.55
CA GLU A 226 -8.92 -7.41 16.75
C GLU A 226 -7.47 -7.11 17.12
N HIS A 227 -6.52 -7.81 16.51
CA HIS A 227 -5.07 -7.59 16.65
C HIS A 227 -4.46 -6.84 15.48
N SER A 228 -5.24 -6.48 14.47
CA SER A 228 -4.75 -5.76 13.30
C SER A 228 -4.68 -4.25 13.55
N LEU A 229 -3.66 -3.60 12.95
CA LEU A 229 -3.60 -2.15 12.80
C LEU A 229 -4.12 -1.78 11.42
N VAL A 230 -5.18 -0.96 11.37
CA VAL A 230 -5.82 -0.51 10.13
C VAL A 230 -5.63 0.99 9.95
N LEU A 231 -5.18 1.40 8.77
CA LEU A 231 -5.02 2.78 8.36
C LEU A 231 -5.93 3.07 7.17
N MET A 232 -6.96 3.91 7.39
CA MET A 232 -7.88 4.37 6.36
C MET A 232 -7.70 5.88 6.14
N ASP A 233 -7.29 6.28 4.95
CA ASP A 233 -7.02 7.69 4.62
C ASP A 233 -7.98 8.18 3.55
N GLU A 234 -8.92 9.04 3.97
CA GLU A 234 -9.85 9.79 3.15
C GLU A 234 -10.70 8.93 2.20
N ILE A 235 -11.22 7.82 2.71
CA ILE A 235 -12.08 6.92 1.95
C ILE A 235 -13.40 7.59 1.54
N GLY A 236 -13.89 7.27 0.31
CA GLY A 236 -15.15 7.78 -0.21
C GLY A 236 -15.00 9.04 -1.10
N ARG A 237 -13.79 9.49 -1.41
CA ARG A 237 -13.57 10.69 -2.25
C ARG A 237 -13.91 10.50 -3.74
N GLY A 238 -13.90 9.26 -4.22
CA GLY A 238 -14.06 8.95 -5.64
C GLY A 238 -15.52 8.94 -6.14
N THR A 239 -16.50 9.30 -5.30
CA THR A 239 -17.94 9.29 -5.62
C THR A 239 -18.66 10.55 -5.13
N SER A 240 -20.00 10.58 -5.17
CA SER A 240 -20.78 11.70 -4.63
C SER A 240 -20.53 11.85 -3.12
N THR A 241 -20.68 13.07 -2.59
CA THR A 241 -20.40 13.37 -1.18
C THR A 241 -21.24 12.51 -0.25
N PHE A 242 -22.52 12.32 -0.53
CA PHE A 242 -23.43 11.53 0.33
C PHE A 242 -23.12 10.03 0.27
N ASP A 243 -22.84 9.48 -0.92
CA ASP A 243 -22.45 8.07 -1.06
C ASP A 243 -21.11 7.82 -0.34
N GLY A 244 -20.14 8.72 -0.53
CA GLY A 244 -18.84 8.65 0.11
C GLY A 244 -18.93 8.69 1.63
N LEU A 245 -19.73 9.61 2.19
CA LEU A 245 -20.00 9.71 3.62
C LEU A 245 -20.67 8.44 4.17
N ALA A 246 -21.72 7.94 3.49
CA ALA A 246 -22.44 6.75 3.91
C ALA A 246 -21.53 5.52 3.95
N LEU A 247 -20.71 5.32 2.90
CA LEU A 247 -19.74 4.22 2.83
C LEU A 247 -18.65 4.36 3.90
N ALA A 248 -18.07 5.55 4.05
CA ALA A 248 -17.04 5.80 5.06
C ALA A 248 -17.56 5.55 6.48
N GLY A 249 -18.80 5.98 6.79
CA GLY A 249 -19.45 5.73 8.06
C GLY A 249 -19.72 4.25 8.32
N ALA A 250 -20.22 3.53 7.32
CA ALA A 250 -20.46 2.09 7.42
C ALA A 250 -19.17 1.30 7.63
N ILE A 251 -18.10 1.62 6.88
CA ILE A 251 -16.79 0.99 7.02
C ILE A 251 -16.19 1.28 8.41
N ALA A 252 -16.23 2.53 8.88
CA ALA A 252 -15.74 2.91 10.20
C ALA A 252 -16.48 2.15 11.31
N SER A 253 -17.81 2.09 11.25
CA SER A 253 -18.64 1.32 12.21
C SER A 253 -18.30 -0.16 12.17
N HIS A 254 -18.15 -0.76 11.00
CA HIS A 254 -17.78 -2.16 10.85
C HIS A 254 -16.40 -2.49 11.46
N LEU A 255 -15.38 -1.67 11.16
CA LEU A 255 -14.03 -1.83 11.72
C LEU A 255 -14.05 -1.73 13.26
N HIS A 256 -14.88 -0.83 13.81
CA HIS A 256 -15.01 -0.66 15.25
C HIS A 256 -15.77 -1.81 15.92
N ASP A 257 -16.94 -2.20 15.39
CA ASP A 257 -17.90 -3.11 16.07
C ASP A 257 -17.63 -4.58 15.77
N LYS A 258 -17.27 -4.90 14.53
CA LYS A 258 -17.07 -6.27 14.06
C LYS A 258 -15.61 -6.69 14.12
N ASN A 259 -14.74 -6.01 13.39
CA ASN A 259 -13.30 -6.33 13.40
C ASN A 259 -12.66 -5.98 14.74
N LYS A 260 -13.10 -4.92 15.41
CA LYS A 260 -12.54 -4.39 16.67
C LYS A 260 -11.06 -4.08 16.58
N SER A 261 -10.58 -3.79 15.37
CA SER A 261 -9.18 -3.51 15.06
C SER A 261 -8.71 -2.18 15.65
N PHE A 262 -7.40 -2.03 15.83
CA PHE A 262 -6.80 -0.72 16.08
C PHE A 262 -6.87 0.08 14.78
N THR A 263 -7.65 1.14 14.74
CA THR A 263 -7.94 1.85 13.51
C THR A 263 -7.58 3.32 13.60
N LEU A 264 -6.75 3.80 12.67
CA LEU A 264 -6.54 5.20 12.37
C LEU A 264 -7.37 5.55 11.13
N PHE A 265 -8.39 6.37 11.30
CA PHE A 265 -9.35 6.70 10.26
C PHE A 265 -9.28 8.21 9.97
N ALA A 266 -8.50 8.61 8.97
CA ALA A 266 -8.44 10.01 8.54
C ALA A 266 -9.59 10.31 7.59
N THR A 267 -10.26 11.43 7.82
CA THR A 267 -11.42 11.84 7.03
C THR A 267 -11.50 13.35 6.87
N HIS A 268 -12.13 13.77 5.80
CA HIS A 268 -12.55 15.14 5.55
C HIS A 268 -14.06 15.34 5.80
N TYR A 269 -14.80 14.26 6.07
CA TYR A 269 -16.21 14.29 6.44
C TYR A 269 -16.34 14.65 7.93
N PHE A 270 -16.82 15.86 8.22
CA PHE A 270 -17.02 16.33 9.59
C PHE A 270 -18.11 15.54 10.31
N GLU A 271 -19.10 15.07 9.59
CA GLU A 271 -20.20 14.25 10.10
C GLU A 271 -19.71 12.97 10.82
N LEU A 272 -18.58 12.42 10.39
CA LEU A 272 -17.97 11.27 11.06
C LEU A 272 -17.38 11.59 12.44
N THR A 273 -17.24 12.87 12.79
CA THR A 273 -16.83 13.25 14.14
C THR A 273 -17.89 12.96 15.21
N ALA A 274 -19.13 12.73 14.83
CA ALA A 274 -20.20 12.24 15.72
C ALA A 274 -20.09 10.72 16.01
N LEU A 275 -19.26 9.97 15.29
CA LEU A 275 -19.14 8.52 15.46
C LEU A 275 -18.77 8.09 16.89
N PRO A 276 -17.87 8.76 17.64
CA PRO A 276 -17.57 8.42 19.02
C PRO A 276 -18.74 8.51 20.01
N GLU A 277 -19.80 9.26 19.69
CA GLU A 277 -21.00 9.35 20.52
C GLU A 277 -21.75 8.01 20.59
N LYS A 278 -21.72 7.25 19.49
CA LYS A 278 -22.35 5.93 19.36
C LYS A 278 -21.36 4.77 19.58
N HIS A 279 -20.08 5.03 19.44
CA HIS A 279 -19.00 4.02 19.49
C HIS A 279 -17.98 4.38 20.58
N PRO A 280 -18.15 3.91 21.82
CA PRO A 280 -17.41 4.42 23.00
C PRO A 280 -15.90 4.13 22.99
N ARG A 281 -15.42 3.22 22.12
CA ARG A 281 -13.98 2.96 21.95
C ARG A 281 -13.37 3.76 20.80
N ALA A 282 -14.13 4.65 20.17
CA ALA A 282 -13.63 5.61 19.20
C ALA A 282 -13.40 6.96 19.88
N LEU A 283 -12.44 7.72 19.38
CA LEU A 283 -12.17 9.08 19.81
C LEU A 283 -11.81 9.97 18.62
N ASN A 284 -12.12 11.25 18.76
CA ASN A 284 -11.70 12.27 17.80
C ASN A 284 -10.33 12.82 18.17
N VAL A 285 -9.49 12.98 17.17
CA VAL A 285 -8.25 13.75 17.22
C VAL A 285 -8.15 14.62 15.98
N HIS A 286 -7.47 15.73 16.09
CA HIS A 286 -7.25 16.61 14.93
C HIS A 286 -5.82 17.14 14.90
N VAL A 287 -5.36 17.50 13.71
CA VAL A 287 -4.07 18.20 13.56
C VAL A 287 -4.25 19.66 13.87
N GLY A 288 -3.48 20.16 14.84
CA GLY A 288 -3.53 21.54 15.30
C GLY A 288 -3.16 22.54 14.21
N VAL A 289 -3.89 23.65 14.20
CA VAL A 289 -3.65 24.81 13.31
C VAL A 289 -3.67 26.06 14.16
N ALA A 290 -2.65 26.90 14.04
CA ALA A 290 -2.64 28.23 14.62
C ALA A 290 -3.07 29.26 13.55
N GLU A 291 -4.00 30.13 13.91
CA GLU A 291 -4.47 31.20 13.06
C GLU A 291 -3.78 32.51 13.47
N SER A 292 -3.21 33.23 12.50
CA SER A 292 -2.61 34.54 12.70
C SER A 292 -3.20 35.53 11.67
N GLY A 293 -4.29 36.18 12.05
CA GLY A 293 -5.08 36.98 11.15
C GLY A 293 -5.69 36.12 10.04
N ASP A 294 -5.33 36.45 8.80
CA ASP A 294 -5.76 35.66 7.62
C ASP A 294 -4.86 34.47 7.30
N ASP A 295 -3.70 34.33 7.95
CA ASP A 295 -2.73 33.23 7.71
C ASP A 295 -2.96 32.10 8.67
N ILE A 296 -2.61 30.87 8.18
CA ILE A 296 -2.63 29.64 8.98
C ILE A 296 -1.23 29.05 9.06
N ILE A 297 -0.90 28.55 10.23
CA ILE A 297 0.33 27.81 10.50
C ILE A 297 -0.07 26.41 10.93
N PHE A 298 0.39 25.39 10.20
CA PHE A 298 0.19 24.00 10.59
C PHE A 298 1.14 23.66 11.75
N LEU A 299 0.58 23.25 12.88
CA LEU A 299 1.37 22.89 14.04
C LEU A 299 1.97 21.48 13.92
N HIS A 300 1.43 20.66 13.03
CA HIS A 300 1.79 19.25 12.85
C HIS A 300 1.71 18.42 14.14
N GLU A 301 0.96 18.91 15.12
CA GLU A 301 0.73 18.29 16.42
C GLU A 301 -0.71 17.79 16.51
N LEU A 302 -0.90 16.55 17.01
CA LEU A 302 -2.23 16.01 17.25
C LEU A 302 -2.79 16.53 18.58
N GLN A 303 -4.05 16.96 18.50
CA GLN A 303 -4.83 17.45 19.64
C GLN A 303 -6.11 16.62 19.78
N HIS A 304 -6.61 16.53 21.02
CA HIS A 304 -7.87 15.83 21.31
C HIS A 304 -9.09 16.62 20.78
N GLY A 305 -10.10 15.87 20.38
CA GLY A 305 -11.35 16.43 19.84
C GLY A 305 -11.35 16.56 18.32
N PRO A 306 -12.50 16.89 17.72
CA PRO A 306 -12.60 17.13 16.28
C PRO A 306 -11.96 18.47 15.88
N ALA A 307 -11.58 18.60 14.61
CA ALA A 307 -11.21 19.92 14.07
C ALA A 307 -12.41 20.88 14.10
N SER A 308 -12.18 22.13 14.37
CA SER A 308 -13.23 23.16 14.47
C SER A 308 -13.86 23.53 13.12
N ARG A 309 -13.09 23.42 12.02
CA ARG A 309 -13.51 23.75 10.65
C ARG A 309 -12.58 23.18 9.59
N SER A 310 -12.99 23.25 8.34
CA SER A 310 -12.12 23.00 7.19
C SER A 310 -11.25 24.22 6.89
N TYR A 311 -10.06 24.00 6.35
CA TYR A 311 -9.09 25.07 6.01
C TYR A 311 -8.81 25.12 4.50
N GLY A 312 -9.69 24.58 3.65
CA GLY A 312 -9.49 24.51 2.22
C GLY A 312 -9.25 25.84 1.52
N VAL A 313 -10.02 26.87 1.89
CA VAL A 313 -9.88 28.23 1.34
C VAL A 313 -8.55 28.88 1.75
N GLN A 314 -8.13 28.67 3.00
CA GLN A 314 -6.84 29.15 3.51
C GLN A 314 -5.67 28.46 2.81
N VAL A 315 -5.75 27.13 2.61
CA VAL A 315 -4.74 26.37 1.86
C VAL A 315 -4.64 26.85 0.40
N ALA A 316 -5.78 27.13 -0.25
CA ALA A 316 -5.80 27.69 -1.61
C ALA A 316 -5.09 29.05 -1.67
N ARG A 317 -5.23 29.89 -0.64
CA ARG A 317 -4.50 31.14 -0.55
C ARG A 317 -2.99 30.94 -0.40
N LEU A 318 -2.56 30.02 0.47
CA LEU A 318 -1.14 29.66 0.62
C LEU A 318 -0.54 29.10 -0.68
N ALA A 319 -1.34 28.42 -1.50
CA ALA A 319 -0.95 27.98 -2.83
C ALA A 319 -0.85 29.08 -3.89
N GLY A 320 -1.12 30.35 -3.53
CA GLY A 320 -1.00 31.50 -4.42
C GLY A 320 -2.22 31.79 -5.30
N MET A 321 -3.40 31.28 -4.94
CA MET A 321 -4.63 31.62 -5.67
C MET A 321 -4.95 33.12 -5.59
N PRO A 322 -5.51 33.73 -6.68
CA PRO A 322 -5.84 35.17 -6.70
C PRO A 322 -6.77 35.58 -5.56
N HIS A 323 -6.49 36.71 -4.94
CA HIS A 323 -7.29 37.25 -3.81
C HIS A 323 -8.78 37.43 -4.11
N SER A 324 -9.15 37.78 -5.35
CA SER A 324 -10.55 37.91 -5.77
C SER A 324 -11.28 36.58 -5.69
N LEU A 325 -10.64 35.50 -6.14
CA LEU A 325 -11.18 34.15 -6.11
C LEU A 325 -11.30 33.65 -4.66
N ILE A 326 -10.30 33.88 -3.82
CA ILE A 326 -10.34 33.52 -2.39
C ILE A 326 -11.49 34.22 -1.67
N ARG A 327 -11.74 35.54 -1.92
CA ARG A 327 -12.87 36.25 -1.34
C ARG A 327 -14.22 35.69 -1.77
N GLN A 328 -14.37 35.35 -3.07
CA GLN A 328 -15.57 34.73 -3.58
C GLN A 328 -15.81 33.36 -2.96
N ALA A 329 -14.77 32.50 -2.87
CA ALA A 329 -14.85 31.20 -2.26
C ALA A 329 -15.25 31.29 -0.77
N ARG A 330 -14.69 32.24 -0.01
CA ARG A 330 -15.04 32.50 1.40
C ARG A 330 -16.51 32.88 1.55
N ALA A 331 -17.01 33.83 0.76
CA ALA A 331 -18.40 34.25 0.81
C ALA A 331 -19.36 33.08 0.46
N THR A 332 -19.00 32.26 -0.52
CA THR A 332 -19.80 31.06 -0.87
C THR A 332 -19.79 30.05 0.26
N LEU A 333 -18.64 29.78 0.88
CA LEU A 333 -18.50 28.86 2.01
C LEU A 333 -19.36 29.30 3.20
N GLU A 334 -19.30 30.58 3.58
CA GLU A 334 -20.10 31.17 4.66
C GLU A 334 -21.61 31.01 4.40
N SER A 335 -22.03 31.19 3.13
CA SER A 335 -23.44 30.99 2.73
C SER A 335 -23.86 29.53 2.85
N LEU A 336 -23.01 28.58 2.42
CA LEU A 336 -23.30 27.14 2.51
C LEU A 336 -23.35 26.67 3.97
N GLU A 337 -22.42 27.12 4.81
CA GLU A 337 -22.40 26.78 6.25
C GLU A 337 -23.60 27.38 6.99
N ALA A 338 -24.07 28.57 6.59
CA ALA A 338 -25.28 29.17 7.14
C ALA A 338 -26.53 28.37 6.76
N GLN A 339 -26.62 27.91 5.51
CA GLN A 339 -27.74 27.07 5.05
C GLN A 339 -27.78 25.73 5.78
N GLN A 340 -26.63 25.11 6.00
CA GLN A 340 -26.55 23.84 6.72
C GLN A 340 -26.99 24.00 8.19
N ARG A 341 -26.53 25.04 8.89
CA ARG A 341 -26.97 25.32 10.27
C ARG A 341 -28.48 25.56 10.36
N HIS A 342 -29.08 26.28 9.42
CA HIS A 342 -30.54 26.44 9.38
C HIS A 342 -31.30 25.15 9.12
N ALA A 343 -30.73 24.23 8.34
CA ALA A 343 -31.35 22.92 8.10
C ALA A 343 -31.26 22.04 9.36
N ASP A 344 -30.13 22.03 10.06
CA ASP A 344 -29.94 21.30 11.32
C ASP A 344 -30.85 21.86 12.44
N ASP A 345 -30.97 23.17 12.59
CA ASP A 345 -31.87 23.82 13.55
C ASP A 345 -33.36 23.52 13.25
N GLN A 346 -33.74 23.38 11.98
CA GLN A 346 -35.12 22.97 11.62
C GLN A 346 -35.42 21.52 11.96
N ILE A 347 -34.46 20.62 11.78
CA ILE A 347 -34.62 19.20 12.15
C ILE A 347 -34.74 19.07 13.66
N ASP A 348 -33.96 19.79 14.44
CA ASP A 348 -34.02 19.78 15.91
C ASP A 348 -35.33 20.38 16.46
N LEU A 349 -35.86 21.41 15.79
CA LEU A 349 -37.18 21.98 16.15
C LEU A 349 -38.33 21.01 15.95
N PHE A 350 -38.27 20.10 14.97
CA PHE A 350 -39.25 19.04 14.76
C PHE A 350 -39.01 17.82 15.65
N ALA A 351 -37.77 17.57 16.09
CA ALA A 351 -37.43 16.51 17.04
C ALA A 351 -38.02 16.77 18.46
N GLN A 352 -38.21 18.03 18.84
CA GLN A 352 -38.84 18.39 20.13
C GLN A 352 -40.36 18.26 20.16
N VAL A 353 -41.04 18.08 19.05
CA VAL A 353 -42.53 17.92 18.99
C VAL A 353 -42.99 16.46 19.06
N GLY A 354 -42.10 15.50 19.02
CA GLY A 354 -42.45 14.08 19.06
C GLY A 354 -41.51 13.25 19.95
N ALA A 355 -41.77 13.23 21.25
CA ALA A 355 -41.25 12.19 22.15
C ALA A 355 -42.32 11.15 22.42
N PRO A 356 -42.04 9.91 22.87
CA PRO A 356 -40.83 9.12 22.85
C PRO A 356 -41.01 7.78 22.10
N GLY A 357 -40.10 7.42 21.30
CA GLY A 357 -40.06 6.10 20.67
C GLY A 357 -39.04 6.09 19.53
N GLY A 358 -37.82 5.77 19.84
CA GLY A 358 -36.85 5.43 18.80
C GLY A 358 -37.43 4.37 17.88
N ILE A 359 -37.49 4.63 16.59
CA ILE A 359 -37.90 3.63 15.61
C ILE A 359 -36.80 2.58 15.59
N ASP A 360 -37.02 1.46 16.23
CA ASP A 360 -36.16 0.29 16.17
C ASP A 360 -36.36 -0.35 14.79
N LEU A 361 -35.34 -0.26 13.94
CA LEU A 361 -35.36 -0.83 12.59
C LEU A 361 -35.54 -2.35 12.63
N ASP A 362 -35.13 -3.01 13.71
CA ASP A 362 -35.35 -4.45 13.94
C ASP A 362 -36.82 -4.75 14.28
N GLU A 363 -37.53 -3.84 14.97
CA GLU A 363 -38.93 -3.94 15.23
C GLU A 363 -39.83 -3.68 13.99
N LEU A 364 -39.35 -2.79 13.09
CA LEU A 364 -39.97 -2.57 11.78
C LEU A 364 -39.83 -3.80 10.88
N ALA A 365 -38.67 -4.45 10.87
CA ALA A 365 -38.45 -5.69 10.12
C ALA A 365 -39.28 -6.85 10.68
N ALA A 366 -39.39 -6.98 12.00
CA ALA A 366 -40.21 -8.01 12.66
C ALA A 366 -41.71 -7.79 12.44
N ASN A 367 -42.19 -6.54 12.46
CA ASN A 367 -43.61 -6.21 12.20
C ASN A 367 -43.99 -6.35 10.71
N ALA A 368 -43.04 -6.15 9.77
CA ALA A 368 -43.27 -6.42 8.37
C ALA A 368 -43.41 -7.92 8.06
N MET A 369 -42.69 -8.77 8.81
CA MET A 369 -42.85 -10.24 8.70
C MET A 369 -44.09 -10.81 9.36
N ALA A 370 -44.65 -10.12 10.37
CA ALA A 370 -45.84 -10.60 11.13
C ALA A 370 -47.18 -10.26 10.46
N LYS A 371 -47.22 -9.34 9.52
CA LYS A 371 -48.40 -8.98 8.74
C LYS A 371 -48.26 -9.42 7.30
N GLY A 372 -48.41 -10.72 7.06
CA GLY A 372 -48.54 -11.27 5.73
C GLY A 372 -49.67 -10.59 4.95
N GLY A 373 -49.33 -9.90 3.86
CA GLY A 373 -50.26 -9.37 2.87
C GLY A 373 -50.49 -7.87 2.95
N ALA A 374 -49.52 -7.06 2.57
CA ALA A 374 -49.77 -5.68 2.18
C ALA A 374 -48.87 -5.30 1.02
N VAL A 375 -49.50 -4.76 0.01
CA VAL A 375 -49.03 -4.23 -1.27
C VAL A 375 -47.76 -3.37 -1.09
N LEU A 376 -46.66 -3.77 -1.73
CA LEU A 376 -45.46 -2.95 -1.91
C LEU A 376 -45.79 -1.91 -3.00
N ALA A 377 -45.85 -0.64 -2.64
CA ALA A 377 -45.87 0.47 -3.58
C ALA A 377 -44.39 0.94 -3.82
N ASP A 378 -44.08 1.23 -5.07
CA ASP A 378 -42.78 1.83 -5.39
C ASP A 378 -42.70 3.30 -4.94
N ALA A 379 -41.51 3.91 -5.03
CA ALA A 379 -41.26 5.29 -4.64
C ALA A 379 -42.03 6.34 -5.47
N GLN A 380 -42.85 5.92 -6.46
CA GLN A 380 -43.69 6.78 -7.30
C GLN A 380 -45.20 6.55 -7.09
N GLY A 381 -45.61 5.62 -6.21
CA GLY A 381 -46.99 5.43 -5.85
C GLY A 381 -47.81 4.61 -6.84
N GLU A 382 -47.20 3.89 -7.77
CA GLU A 382 -47.88 2.97 -8.69
C GLU A 382 -48.01 1.58 -8.05
N THR A 383 -49.19 0.95 -8.21
CA THR A 383 -49.44 -0.40 -7.74
C THR A 383 -48.82 -1.43 -8.65
N LEU A 384 -47.91 -2.28 -8.10
CA LEU A 384 -47.30 -3.38 -8.84
C LEU A 384 -48.35 -4.29 -9.48
N THR A 385 -48.08 -4.66 -10.73
CA THR A 385 -48.90 -5.69 -11.38
C THR A 385 -48.70 -7.06 -10.73
N PRO A 386 -49.68 -7.98 -10.85
CA PRO A 386 -49.54 -9.32 -10.28
C PRO A 386 -48.29 -10.08 -10.73
N ALA A 387 -47.86 -9.85 -11.99
CA ALA A 387 -46.63 -10.44 -12.54
C ALA A 387 -45.35 -9.87 -11.90
N GLU A 388 -45.30 -8.55 -11.65
CA GLU A 388 -44.17 -7.90 -10.97
C GLU A 388 -44.05 -8.34 -9.51
N ALA A 389 -45.17 -8.43 -8.80
CA ALA A 389 -45.19 -8.92 -7.41
C ALA A 389 -44.72 -10.38 -7.32
N GLN A 390 -45.11 -11.22 -8.31
CA GLN A 390 -44.68 -12.62 -8.36
C GLN A 390 -43.19 -12.75 -8.73
N THR A 391 -42.69 -11.89 -9.61
CA THR A 391 -41.28 -11.84 -9.97
C THR A 391 -40.41 -11.45 -8.81
N LEU A 392 -40.81 -10.43 -8.02
CA LEU A 392 -40.08 -9.99 -6.82
C LEU A 392 -40.10 -11.07 -5.73
N SER A 393 -41.22 -11.76 -5.54
CA SER A 393 -41.34 -12.87 -4.58
C SER A 393 -40.42 -14.05 -4.96
N LEU A 394 -40.33 -14.38 -6.25
CA LEU A 394 -39.43 -15.42 -6.75
C LEU A 394 -37.96 -15.00 -6.59
N LEU A 395 -37.62 -13.74 -6.88
CA LEU A 395 -36.28 -13.21 -6.72
C LEU A 395 -35.84 -13.23 -5.24
N ALA A 396 -36.72 -12.86 -4.33
CA ALA A 396 -36.44 -12.87 -2.88
C ALA A 396 -36.23 -14.29 -2.30
N SER A 397 -36.75 -15.32 -2.99
CA SER A 397 -36.58 -16.72 -2.56
C SER A 397 -35.27 -17.37 -3.05
N ILE A 398 -34.50 -16.69 -3.87
CA ILE A 398 -33.27 -17.20 -4.45
C ILE A 398 -32.07 -16.73 -3.59
N ASP A 399 -31.32 -17.70 -3.06
CA ASP A 399 -30.03 -17.43 -2.42
C ASP A 399 -28.91 -17.76 -3.41
N PRO A 400 -28.22 -16.72 -3.96
CA PRO A 400 -27.21 -16.91 -5.00
C PRO A 400 -26.00 -17.74 -4.55
N ASP A 401 -25.68 -17.72 -3.25
CA ASP A 401 -24.49 -18.37 -2.70
C ASP A 401 -24.67 -19.89 -2.54
N THR A 402 -25.92 -20.38 -2.63
CA THR A 402 -26.25 -21.81 -2.50
C THR A 402 -26.53 -22.51 -3.82
N LEU A 403 -26.64 -21.76 -4.93
CA LEU A 403 -27.01 -22.29 -6.25
C LEU A 403 -25.82 -22.81 -7.04
N THR A 404 -25.97 -23.98 -7.67
CA THR A 404 -25.08 -24.42 -8.73
C THR A 404 -25.30 -23.61 -10.02
N PRO A 405 -24.31 -23.52 -10.94
CA PRO A 405 -24.47 -22.78 -12.21
C PRO A 405 -25.69 -23.19 -13.04
N ARG A 406 -26.11 -24.44 -12.96
CA ARG A 406 -27.28 -24.97 -13.68
C ARG A 406 -28.58 -24.53 -13.03
N GLU A 407 -28.66 -24.55 -11.71
CA GLU A 407 -29.80 -24.07 -10.93
C GLU A 407 -30.00 -22.55 -11.06
N ALA A 408 -28.89 -21.78 -11.13
CA ALA A 408 -28.94 -20.34 -11.39
C ALA A 408 -29.53 -20.04 -12.78
N LEU A 409 -29.16 -20.81 -13.80
CA LEU A 409 -29.72 -20.69 -15.16
C LEU A 409 -31.20 -21.02 -15.19
N ASP A 410 -31.62 -22.09 -14.52
CA ASP A 410 -33.04 -22.49 -14.41
C ASP A 410 -33.87 -21.45 -13.67
N ALA A 411 -33.32 -20.82 -12.62
CA ALA A 411 -33.96 -19.72 -11.91
C ALA A 411 -34.17 -18.48 -12.82
N LEU A 412 -33.18 -18.13 -13.64
CA LEU A 412 -33.29 -17.04 -14.63
C LEU A 412 -34.36 -17.33 -15.69
N TYR A 413 -34.50 -18.56 -16.17
CA TYR A 413 -35.54 -18.94 -17.11
C TYR A 413 -36.94 -18.86 -16.48
N LYS A 414 -37.09 -19.26 -15.19
CA LYS A 414 -38.35 -19.12 -14.46
C LYS A 414 -38.74 -17.64 -14.30
N LEU A 415 -37.82 -16.77 -13.88
CA LEU A 415 -38.05 -15.34 -13.78
C LEU A 415 -38.48 -14.73 -15.11
N LYS A 416 -37.79 -15.09 -16.22
CA LYS A 416 -38.12 -14.62 -17.55
C LYS A 416 -39.51 -15.08 -18.03
N SER A 417 -39.91 -16.30 -17.67
CA SER A 417 -41.25 -16.81 -18.06
C SER A 417 -42.40 -16.08 -17.34
N VAL A 418 -42.19 -15.63 -16.11
CA VAL A 418 -43.18 -14.85 -15.33
C VAL A 418 -43.34 -13.43 -15.90
N ILE A 419 -42.22 -12.81 -16.37
CA ILE A 419 -42.28 -11.46 -16.96
C ILE A 419 -42.89 -11.48 -18.37
N SER A 420 -42.84 -12.63 -19.06
CA SER A 420 -43.35 -12.75 -20.45
C SER A 420 -44.78 -13.24 -20.56
N SER A 421 -45.42 -13.58 -19.41
CA SER A 421 -46.82 -13.97 -19.28
C SER A 421 -47.68 -12.81 -18.77
#